data_b7ac0e328d603fe23606c155dd3c3f49
#
_entry.id   b7ac0e328d603fe23606c155dd3c3f49
#
_cell.length_a   1.000
_cell.length_b   1.000
_cell.length_c   1.000
_cell.angle_alpha   90.00
_cell.angle_beta   90.00
_cell.angle_gamma   90.00
#
_symmetry.space_group_name_H-M   'P 1'
#
loop_
_entity.id
_entity.type
_entity.pdbx_description
1 polymer ?
#
loop_
_entity_poly.entity_id
_entity_poly.type
_entity_poly.pdbx_seq_one_letter_code
_entity_poly.pdbx_strand_id
1 'polypeptide(L)'
;MTTIASKNITAENEFTDAVRLEGYFNLSLTGPTFTGTTTVTVQRSIDNSTWVDVDTFTAPTEEVGFEPELMWYRVGVKTGAFTASDDINVRLGREDKDRH
;
A
#
# COMPACT_ATOMS: atom_id res chain seq x y z
N MET A 1 -13.94 6.33 -4.06
CA MET A 1 -13.39 5.00 -3.81
C MET A 1 -13.58 4.61 -2.36
N THR A 2 -13.74 3.33 -2.11
CA THR A 2 -13.95 2.82 -0.75
C THR A 2 -12.62 2.30 -0.20
N THR A 3 -12.25 2.73 0.99
CA THR A 3 -11.05 2.23 1.68
C THR A 3 -11.27 0.76 2.05
N ILE A 4 -10.34 -0.11 1.63
CA ILE A 4 -10.43 -1.55 1.91
C ILE A 4 -9.29 -2.06 2.77
N ALA A 5 -8.22 -1.29 2.94
CA ALA A 5 -7.13 -1.61 3.84
C ALA A 5 -6.44 -0.34 4.28
N SER A 6 -5.98 -0.31 5.51
CA SER A 6 -5.20 0.80 6.02
C SER A 6 -4.24 0.30 7.09
N LYS A 7 -3.16 1.03 7.28
CA LYS A 7 -2.16 0.68 8.27
C LYS A 7 -1.39 1.93 8.68
N ASN A 8 -1.17 2.09 9.96
CA ASN A 8 -0.23 3.06 10.48
C ASN A 8 1.10 2.35 10.70
N ILE A 9 2.13 2.76 9.99
CA ILE A 9 3.42 2.09 10.00
C ILE A 9 4.40 2.88 10.85
N THR A 10 4.89 2.27 11.91
CA THR A 10 5.85 2.87 12.84
C THR A 10 7.09 2.01 13.04
N ALA A 11 7.23 0.92 12.28
CA ALA A 11 8.36 0.01 12.38
C ALA A 11 8.56 -0.71 11.05
N GLU A 12 9.73 -1.33 10.90
CA GLU A 12 9.97 -2.19 9.74
C GLU A 12 9.08 -3.44 9.78
N ASN A 13 8.95 -4.06 8.63
CA ASN A 13 8.18 -5.31 8.47
C ASN A 13 6.72 -5.16 8.89
N GLU A 14 6.13 -4.02 8.61
CA GLU A 14 4.71 -3.77 8.81
C GLU A 14 4.05 -3.53 7.46
N PHE A 15 2.95 -4.24 7.20
CA PHE A 15 2.18 -4.15 5.96
C PHE A 15 0.70 -4.08 6.28
N THR A 16 -0.07 -3.52 5.36
CA THR A 16 -1.53 -3.64 5.41
C THR A 16 -1.90 -5.12 5.31
N ASP A 17 -3.13 -5.45 5.70
CA ASP A 17 -3.69 -6.75 5.37
C ASP A 17 -3.68 -6.93 3.85
N ALA A 18 -3.49 -8.16 3.40
CA ALA A 18 -3.58 -8.48 1.99
C ALA A 18 -5.05 -8.40 1.56
N VAL A 19 -5.31 -7.71 0.46
CA VAL A 19 -6.66 -7.54 -0.07
C VAL A 19 -6.68 -7.82 -1.56
N ARG A 20 -7.83 -8.24 -2.08
CA ARG A 20 -7.97 -8.50 -3.50
C ARG A 20 -8.45 -7.24 -4.20
N LEU A 21 -7.77 -6.91 -5.30
CA LEU A 21 -8.10 -5.76 -6.12
C LEU A 21 -8.33 -6.19 -7.56
N GLU A 22 -9.29 -5.55 -8.19
CA GLU A 22 -9.54 -5.64 -9.62
C GLU A 22 -10.13 -4.31 -10.05
N GLY A 23 -9.70 -3.78 -11.20
CA GLY A 23 -10.14 -2.49 -11.67
C GLY A 23 -9.32 -1.36 -11.09
N TYR A 24 -9.89 -0.18 -11.04
CA TYR A 24 -9.20 0.98 -10.52
C TYR A 24 -9.09 0.94 -9.00
N PHE A 25 -7.94 1.35 -8.51
CA PHE A 25 -7.70 1.48 -7.09
C PHE A 25 -6.86 2.73 -6.82
N ASN A 26 -6.82 3.17 -5.57
CA ASN A 26 -5.95 4.27 -5.20
C ASN A 26 -5.13 3.92 -3.98
N LEU A 27 -3.95 4.52 -3.91
CA LEU A 27 -3.04 4.40 -2.80
C LEU A 27 -2.81 5.80 -2.23
N SER A 28 -2.95 5.93 -0.93
CA SER A 28 -2.68 7.18 -0.22
C SER A 28 -1.60 6.93 0.82
N LEU A 29 -0.51 7.66 0.73
CA LEU A 29 0.58 7.63 1.69
C LEU A 29 0.69 9.02 2.31
N THR A 30 0.42 9.10 3.61
CA THR A 30 0.50 10.35 4.36
C THR A 30 1.18 10.07 5.68
N GLY A 31 1.28 11.07 6.51
CA GLY A 31 1.75 10.86 7.87
C GLY A 31 2.40 12.09 8.43
N PRO A 32 2.46 12.19 9.75
CA PRO A 32 3.12 13.32 10.37
C PRO A 32 4.62 13.34 10.13
N THR A 33 5.23 12.17 9.89
CA THR A 33 6.67 12.10 9.68
C THR A 33 7.00 11.08 8.59
N PHE A 34 7.41 11.58 7.43
CA PHE A 34 7.84 10.76 6.30
C PHE A 34 9.07 11.43 5.72
N THR A 35 10.25 11.02 6.20
CA THR A 35 11.49 11.78 6.01
C THR A 35 12.16 11.56 4.67
N GLY A 36 11.71 10.58 3.87
CA GLY A 36 12.31 10.31 2.57
C GLY A 36 13.35 9.19 2.59
N THR A 37 13.65 8.64 3.75
CA THR A 37 14.61 7.53 3.88
C THR A 37 13.92 6.20 4.16
N THR A 38 12.66 6.21 4.59
CA THR A 38 11.84 5.01 4.67
C THR A 38 11.29 4.71 3.27
N THR A 39 11.39 3.47 2.84
CA THR A 39 10.83 3.03 1.55
C THR A 39 9.56 2.23 1.80
N VAL A 40 8.45 2.72 1.27
CA VAL A 40 7.17 2.01 1.28
C VAL A 40 7.07 1.23 -0.02
N THR A 41 6.77 -0.06 0.07
CA THR A 41 6.71 -0.95 -1.08
C THR A 41 5.29 -1.44 -1.29
N VAL A 42 4.83 -1.39 -2.54
CA VAL A 42 3.59 -2.01 -2.97
C VAL A 42 3.91 -3.39 -3.51
N GLN A 43 3.23 -4.41 -3.00
CA GLN A 43 3.44 -5.79 -3.42
C GLN A 43 2.16 -6.37 -3.99
N ARG A 44 2.33 -7.25 -4.98
CA ARG A 44 1.27 -7.90 -5.71
C ARG A 44 1.49 -9.41 -5.67
N SER A 45 0.42 -10.20 -5.57
CA SER A 45 0.53 -11.65 -5.51
C SER A 45 -0.66 -12.31 -6.22
N ILE A 46 -0.39 -13.40 -6.91
CA ILE A 46 -1.45 -14.19 -7.54
C ILE A 46 -2.07 -15.18 -6.53
N ASP A 47 -1.33 -15.57 -5.51
CA ASP A 47 -1.72 -16.67 -4.62
C ASP A 47 -1.75 -16.27 -3.14
N ASN A 48 -1.55 -14.99 -2.82
CA ASN A 48 -1.46 -14.48 -1.44
C ASN A 48 -0.32 -15.12 -0.64
N SER A 49 0.70 -15.60 -1.32
CA SER A 49 1.83 -16.28 -0.68
C SER A 49 3.16 -15.82 -1.25
N THR A 50 3.26 -15.74 -2.57
CA THR A 50 4.46 -15.28 -3.26
C THR A 50 4.26 -13.83 -3.67
N TRP A 51 5.06 -12.92 -3.14
CA TRP A 51 4.89 -11.49 -3.32
C TRP A 51 5.96 -10.90 -4.23
N VAL A 52 5.53 -10.01 -5.12
CA VAL A 52 6.41 -9.31 -6.06
C VAL A 52 6.28 -7.81 -5.80
N ASP A 53 7.42 -7.13 -5.69
CA ASP A 53 7.43 -5.67 -5.54
C ASP A 53 7.04 -5.05 -6.88
N VAL A 54 6.03 -4.19 -6.87
CA VAL A 54 5.57 -3.55 -8.11
C VAL A 54 5.77 -2.04 -8.11
N ASP A 55 5.94 -1.43 -6.94
CA ASP A 55 6.21 -0.01 -6.86
C ASP A 55 6.80 0.34 -5.50
N THR A 56 7.51 1.47 -5.42
CA THR A 56 8.09 1.96 -4.17
C THR A 56 7.93 3.47 -4.09
N PHE A 57 7.82 3.98 -2.85
CA PHE A 57 7.66 5.41 -2.59
C PHE A 57 8.46 5.80 -1.36
N THR A 58 9.04 7.00 -1.40
CA THR A 58 9.82 7.54 -0.28
C THR A 58 9.28 8.87 0.23
N ALA A 59 8.08 9.27 -0.22
CA ALA A 59 7.47 10.55 0.16
C ALA A 59 5.95 10.40 0.17
N PRO A 60 5.22 11.29 0.82
CA PRO A 60 3.76 11.29 0.75
C PRO A 60 3.29 11.30 -0.70
N THR A 61 2.33 10.47 -1.02
CA THR A 61 1.93 10.20 -2.39
C THR A 61 0.45 9.86 -2.47
N GLU A 62 -0.19 10.32 -3.55
CA GLU A 62 -1.53 9.89 -3.95
C GLU A 62 -1.41 9.30 -5.34
N GLU A 63 -1.74 8.02 -5.48
CA GLU A 63 -1.61 7.32 -6.75
C GLU A 63 -2.90 6.62 -7.10
N VAL A 64 -3.22 6.59 -8.40
CA VAL A 64 -4.32 5.80 -8.92
C VAL A 64 -3.72 4.74 -9.83
N GLY A 65 -4.13 3.49 -9.62
CA GLY A 65 -3.68 2.38 -10.43
C GLY A 65 -4.83 1.62 -11.04
N PHE A 66 -4.51 0.72 -11.95
CA PHE A 66 -5.51 -0.15 -12.58
C PHE A 66 -4.98 -1.58 -12.61
N GLU A 67 -5.77 -2.50 -12.02
CA GLU A 67 -5.45 -3.92 -12.03
C GLU A 67 -6.41 -4.64 -12.97
N PRO A 68 -5.91 -5.16 -14.11
CA PRO A 68 -6.81 -5.83 -15.06
C PRO A 68 -7.31 -7.19 -14.57
N GLU A 69 -6.66 -7.78 -13.58
CA GLU A 69 -7.04 -9.11 -13.08
C GLU A 69 -7.31 -9.05 -11.59
N LEU A 70 -7.94 -10.08 -11.05
CA LEU A 70 -8.24 -10.15 -9.62
C LEU A 70 -6.97 -10.65 -8.90
N MET A 71 -6.24 -9.74 -8.28
CA MET A 71 -4.95 -10.02 -7.65
C MET A 71 -4.92 -9.57 -6.20
N TRP A 72 -4.01 -10.15 -5.42
CA TRP A 72 -3.78 -9.73 -4.04
C TRP A 72 -2.79 -8.58 -4.00
N TYR A 73 -3.04 -7.62 -3.12
CA TYR A 73 -2.15 -6.47 -2.90
C TYR A 73 -1.94 -6.26 -1.42
N ARG A 74 -0.75 -5.81 -1.07
CA ARG A 74 -0.47 -5.26 0.26
C ARG A 74 0.57 -4.15 0.11
N VAL A 75 0.60 -3.25 1.08
CA VAL A 75 1.52 -2.10 1.07
C VAL A 75 2.14 -1.95 2.44
N GLY A 76 3.43 -1.78 2.48
CA GLY A 76 4.11 -1.61 3.76
C GLY A 76 5.59 -1.38 3.61
N VAL A 77 6.31 -1.62 4.71
CA VAL A 77 7.76 -1.39 4.79
C VAL A 77 8.44 -2.72 5.07
N LYS A 78 9.38 -3.08 4.20
CA LYS A 78 10.14 -4.33 4.35
C LYS A 78 11.18 -4.19 5.45
N THR A 79 11.68 -5.33 5.93
CA THR A 79 12.77 -5.37 6.90
C THR A 79 13.97 -4.60 6.37
N GLY A 80 14.51 -3.71 7.18
CA GLY A 80 15.66 -2.89 6.81
C GLY A 80 15.33 -1.62 6.03
N ALA A 81 14.05 -1.36 5.75
CA ALA A 81 13.64 -0.22 4.93
C ALA A 81 12.98 0.91 5.73
N PHE A 82 12.94 0.80 7.04
CA PHE A 82 12.27 1.79 7.89
C PHE A 82 13.28 2.66 8.62
N THR A 83 13.04 3.98 8.60
CA THR A 83 13.83 4.94 9.36
C THR A 83 13.12 5.22 10.69
N ALA A 84 13.84 5.04 11.79
CA ALA A 84 13.29 5.31 13.11
C ALA A 84 12.71 6.71 13.18
N SER A 85 11.63 6.85 13.91
CA SER A 85 10.83 8.07 14.08
C SER A 85 9.88 8.42 12.92
N ASP A 86 9.93 7.73 11.79
CA ASP A 86 8.90 7.89 10.76
C ASP A 86 7.57 7.34 11.26
N ASP A 87 6.49 7.96 10.80
CA ASP A 87 5.13 7.60 11.17
C ASP A 87 4.29 7.80 9.91
N ILE A 88 3.92 6.69 9.26
CA ILE A 88 3.35 6.73 7.93
C ILE A 88 1.98 6.07 7.95
N ASN A 89 1.00 6.74 7.36
CA ASN A 89 -0.34 6.19 7.20
C ASN A 89 -0.53 5.74 5.77
N VAL A 90 -0.88 4.47 5.61
CA VAL A 90 -1.13 3.85 4.31
C VAL A 90 -2.61 3.55 4.19
N ARG A 91 -3.19 3.88 3.04
CA ARG A 91 -4.58 3.56 2.76
C ARG A 91 -4.71 3.08 1.31
N LEU A 92 -5.36 1.92 1.14
CA LEU A 92 -5.75 1.39 -0.15
C LEU A 92 -7.25 1.51 -0.32
N GLY A 93 -7.68 2.04 -1.45
CA GLY A 93 -9.08 2.11 -1.81
C GLY A 93 -9.33 1.46 -3.16
N ARG A 94 -10.54 1.03 -3.41
CA ARG A 94 -10.93 0.49 -4.70
C ARG A 94 -12.21 1.17 -5.17
N GLU A 95 -12.48 1.11 -6.48
CA GLU A 95 -13.67 1.70 -7.02
C GLU A 95 -14.93 0.98 -6.55
N ASP A 96 -16.00 1.74 -6.40
CA ASP A 96 -17.28 1.20 -5.96
C ASP A 96 -18.02 0.68 -7.18
N LYS A 97 -18.15 -0.65 -7.28
CA LYS A 97 -18.68 -1.28 -8.48
C LYS A 97 -20.19 -1.35 -8.53
N ASP A 98 -20.84 -1.27 -7.39
CA ASP A 98 -22.28 -1.39 -7.29
C ASP A 98 -22.99 -0.08 -7.02
N ARG A 99 -22.28 1.01 -7.19
CA ARG A 99 -22.92 2.32 -7.04
C ARG A 99 -23.60 2.73 -8.33
N HIS A 100 -24.71 3.38 -8.20
CA HIS A 100 -25.52 3.79 -9.33
C HIS A 100 -26.03 5.20 -9.16
#